data_7b9f5ce094ad1288d5beed93bd03a877
#
_entry.id   7b9f5ce094ad1288d5beed93bd03a877
#
_cell.length_a   1.000
_cell.length_b   1.000
_cell.length_c   1.000
_cell.angle_alpha   90.00
_cell.angle_beta   90.00
_cell.angle_gamma   90.00
#
_symmetry.space_group_name_H-M   'P 1'
#
loop_
_entity.id
_entity.type
_entity.pdbx_description
1 polymer ?
#
loop_
_entity_poly.entity_id
_entity_poly.type
_entity_poly.pdbx_seq_one_letter_code
_entity_poly.pdbx_strand_id
1 'polypeptide(L)'
;AIQARKGSRDNYARMEEGEGWSTTISPALVAFIAEQNSIYLGTANAAGQPYIQHRGGPPGFLRVVDESTLAFVDFKGNRQYITAGNLAENERAHLFLIDYANRRRVKIWGTARIVEGDAALTERLMPEGYRARAEQVILFTVTAWDANCPAHIPRLVAADD
;
A
#
# COMPACT_ATOMS: atom_id res chain seq x y z
N ALA A 1 2.33 -22.74 -15.19
CA ALA A 1 1.29 -23.44 -15.96
C ALA A 1 0.40 -22.46 -16.76
N ILE A 2 -0.27 -21.47 -16.12
CA ILE A 2 -1.20 -20.55 -16.81
C ILE A 2 -0.45 -19.61 -17.76
N GLN A 3 0.65 -19.01 -17.36
CA GLN A 3 1.46 -18.13 -18.19
C GLN A 3 1.95 -18.81 -19.47
N ALA A 4 2.42 -20.05 -19.37
CA ALA A 4 2.84 -20.83 -20.53
C ALA A 4 1.67 -21.07 -21.51
N ARG A 5 0.49 -21.43 -20.99
CA ARG A 5 -0.71 -21.63 -21.81
C ARG A 5 -1.20 -20.34 -22.49
N LYS A 6 -1.01 -19.19 -21.87
CA LYS A 6 -1.43 -17.87 -22.37
C LYS A 6 -0.36 -17.14 -23.19
N GLY A 7 0.84 -17.76 -23.34
CA GLY A 7 1.94 -17.20 -24.12
C GLY A 7 2.71 -16.05 -23.48
N SER A 8 2.51 -15.80 -22.19
CA SER A 8 3.22 -14.74 -21.47
C SER A 8 4.39 -15.23 -20.61
N ARG A 9 4.64 -16.55 -20.58
CA ARG A 9 5.69 -17.15 -19.72
C ARG A 9 7.08 -16.63 -20.01
N ASP A 10 7.44 -16.45 -21.28
CA ASP A 10 8.78 -16.02 -21.67
C ASP A 10 9.09 -14.59 -21.19
N ASN A 11 8.08 -13.71 -21.20
CA ASN A 11 8.22 -12.35 -20.68
C ASN A 11 8.47 -12.34 -19.17
N TYR A 12 7.71 -13.16 -18.43
CA TYR A 12 7.86 -13.28 -16.97
C TYR A 12 9.09 -14.08 -16.58
N ALA A 13 9.49 -15.10 -17.37
CA ALA A 13 10.74 -15.84 -17.15
C ALA A 13 11.95 -14.92 -17.27
N ARG A 14 11.99 -14.07 -18.28
CA ARG A 14 13.06 -13.06 -18.42
C ARG A 14 13.09 -12.05 -17.26
N MET A 15 11.95 -11.69 -16.74
CA MET A 15 11.84 -10.84 -15.54
C MET A 15 12.32 -11.57 -14.28
N GLU A 16 12.02 -12.86 -14.15
CA GLU A 16 12.48 -13.71 -13.03
C GLU A 16 13.99 -14.03 -13.11
N GLU A 17 14.53 -14.21 -14.31
CA GLU A 17 15.98 -14.41 -14.58
C GLU A 17 16.81 -13.15 -14.41
N GLY A 18 16.19 -11.96 -14.55
CA GLY A 18 16.80 -10.67 -14.26
C GLY A 18 16.77 -10.36 -12.75
N GLU A 19 16.55 -9.10 -12.43
CA GLU A 19 16.43 -8.67 -11.02
C GLU A 19 15.07 -9.03 -10.38
N GLY A 20 14.15 -9.60 -11.15
CA GLY A 20 12.78 -9.90 -10.70
C GLY A 20 11.97 -8.61 -10.45
N TRP A 21 11.03 -8.67 -9.51
CA TRP A 21 10.34 -7.49 -9.03
C TRP A 21 11.24 -6.67 -8.13
N SER A 22 11.06 -5.33 -8.19
CA SER A 22 11.82 -4.42 -7.33
C SER A 22 11.53 -4.72 -5.87
N THR A 23 12.59 -4.75 -5.07
CA THR A 23 12.52 -5.07 -3.62
C THR A 23 12.75 -3.85 -2.74
N THR A 24 13.25 -2.76 -3.32
CA THR A 24 13.50 -1.50 -2.64
C THR A 24 12.68 -0.37 -3.26
N ILE A 25 12.32 0.61 -2.45
CA ILE A 25 11.54 1.76 -2.87
C ILE A 25 12.45 2.69 -3.68
N SER A 26 12.12 2.88 -4.97
CA SER A 26 12.85 3.77 -5.86
C SER A 26 12.43 5.23 -5.68
N PRO A 27 13.24 6.21 -6.12
CA PRO A 27 12.84 7.62 -6.13
C PRO A 27 11.53 7.88 -6.89
N ALA A 28 11.28 7.17 -7.98
CA ALA A 28 10.05 7.27 -8.75
C ALA A 28 8.84 6.77 -7.95
N LEU A 29 9.00 5.69 -7.18
CA LEU A 29 7.93 5.18 -6.30
C LEU A 29 7.69 6.14 -5.13
N VAL A 30 8.72 6.74 -4.55
CA VAL A 30 8.59 7.78 -3.52
C VAL A 30 7.72 8.94 -4.03
N ALA A 31 8.01 9.44 -5.23
CA ALA A 31 7.24 10.53 -5.84
C ALA A 31 5.78 10.14 -6.08
N PHE A 32 5.53 8.93 -6.58
CA PHE A 32 4.18 8.40 -6.78
C PHE A 32 3.39 8.30 -5.46
N ILE A 33 4.00 7.74 -4.42
CA ILE A 33 3.38 7.59 -3.09
C ILE A 33 3.03 8.95 -2.48
N ALA A 34 3.89 9.94 -2.63
CA ALA A 34 3.69 11.28 -2.08
C ALA A 34 2.45 12.00 -2.63
N GLU A 35 1.98 11.63 -3.81
CA GLU A 35 0.80 12.21 -4.46
C GLU A 35 -0.51 11.49 -4.06
N GLN A 36 -0.45 10.32 -3.44
CA GLN A 36 -1.62 9.51 -3.17
C GLN A 36 -2.37 9.98 -1.92
N ASN A 37 -3.68 10.05 -2.02
CA ASN A 37 -4.60 10.36 -0.93
C ASN A 37 -5.51 9.18 -0.57
N SER A 38 -5.31 8.04 -1.19
CA SER A 38 -6.14 6.84 -1.06
C SER A 38 -5.31 5.59 -1.34
N ILE A 39 -5.45 4.60 -0.48
CA ILE A 39 -4.83 3.28 -0.64
C ILE A 39 -5.81 2.19 -0.27
N TYR A 40 -5.56 0.99 -0.76
CA TYR A 40 -6.27 -0.22 -0.34
C TYR A 40 -5.28 -1.16 0.33
N LEU A 41 -5.61 -1.58 1.55
CA LEU A 41 -4.80 -2.49 2.35
C LEU A 41 -5.48 -3.86 2.39
N GLY A 42 -4.83 -4.84 1.80
CA GLY A 42 -5.22 -6.25 1.84
C GLY A 42 -4.53 -6.99 2.97
N THR A 43 -5.29 -7.75 3.74
CA THR A 43 -4.82 -8.62 4.81
C THR A 43 -5.56 -9.96 4.75
N ALA A 44 -5.12 -10.92 5.53
CA ALA A 44 -5.84 -12.19 5.70
C ALA A 44 -5.67 -12.68 7.13
N ASN A 45 -6.65 -13.46 7.61
CA ASN A 45 -6.53 -14.14 8.90
C ASN A 45 -5.64 -15.40 8.81
N ALA A 46 -5.47 -16.10 9.92
CA ALA A 46 -4.70 -17.34 9.96
C ALA A 46 -5.24 -18.44 9.02
N ALA A 47 -6.55 -18.48 8.80
CA ALA A 47 -7.20 -19.41 7.88
C ALA A 47 -7.09 -19.00 6.39
N GLY A 48 -6.50 -17.85 6.10
CA GLY A 48 -6.33 -17.35 4.73
C GLY A 48 -7.54 -16.61 4.17
N GLN A 49 -8.54 -16.27 4.99
CA GLN A 49 -9.67 -15.46 4.53
C GLN A 49 -9.18 -14.05 4.19
N PRO A 50 -9.26 -13.60 2.93
CA PRO A 50 -8.79 -12.29 2.53
C PRO A 50 -9.77 -11.19 2.96
N TYR A 51 -9.22 -10.03 3.23
CA TYR A 51 -9.96 -8.81 3.55
C TYR A 51 -9.27 -7.60 2.95
N ILE A 52 -10.03 -6.66 2.42
CA ILE A 52 -9.50 -5.41 1.86
C ILE A 52 -10.21 -4.25 2.54
N GLN A 53 -9.44 -3.27 2.96
CA GLN A 53 -9.96 -2.04 3.53
C GLN A 53 -9.32 -0.81 2.91
N HIS A 54 -10.14 0.17 2.57
CA HIS A 54 -9.69 1.49 2.13
C HIS A 54 -9.12 2.29 3.30
N ARG A 55 -8.03 3.00 3.02
CA ARG A 55 -7.48 4.04 3.89
C ARG A 55 -7.28 5.31 3.07
N GLY A 56 -7.64 6.44 3.63
CA GLY A 56 -7.51 7.74 3.01
C GLY A 56 -6.96 8.79 3.95
N GLY A 57 -6.47 9.86 3.37
CA GLY A 57 -5.93 11.01 4.07
C GLY A 57 -5.53 12.10 3.07
N PRO A 58 -4.93 13.20 3.51
CA PRO A 58 -4.38 14.18 2.58
C PRO A 58 -3.25 13.55 1.76
N PRO A 59 -2.95 14.08 0.55
CA PRO A 59 -1.83 13.59 -0.26
C PRO A 59 -0.56 13.46 0.58
N GLY A 60 0.11 12.31 0.46
CA GLY A 60 1.30 12.01 1.24
C GLY A 60 1.05 11.50 2.66
N PHE A 61 -0.17 11.14 3.02
CA PHE A 61 -0.44 10.52 4.32
C PHE A 61 0.26 9.17 4.49
N LEU A 62 0.47 8.43 3.39
CA LEU A 62 1.36 7.28 3.35
C LEU A 62 2.79 7.77 3.22
N ARG A 63 3.61 7.51 4.23
CA ARG A 63 5.00 7.99 4.32
C ARG A 63 5.99 6.92 3.92
N VAL A 64 7.01 7.31 3.19
CA VAL A 64 8.21 6.50 2.98
C VAL A 64 9.18 6.83 4.11
N VAL A 65 9.45 5.85 4.97
CA VAL A 65 10.34 6.01 6.13
C VAL A 65 11.80 5.77 5.73
N ASP A 66 12.02 4.71 4.98
CA ASP A 66 13.32 4.33 4.41
C ASP A 66 13.11 3.52 3.13
N GLU A 67 14.16 2.92 2.58
CA GLU A 67 14.14 2.19 1.31
C GLU A 67 13.25 0.92 1.32
N SER A 68 12.82 0.47 2.48
CA SER A 68 12.00 -0.74 2.65
C SER A 68 10.78 -0.57 3.53
N THR A 69 10.56 0.62 4.10
CA THR A 69 9.51 0.83 5.11
C THR A 69 8.57 1.96 4.70
N LEU A 70 7.28 1.64 4.71
CA LEU A 70 6.19 2.61 4.62
C LEU A 70 5.48 2.71 5.97
N ALA A 71 4.89 3.86 6.23
CA ALA A 71 4.13 4.06 7.45
C ALA A 71 2.97 5.03 7.23
N PHE A 72 1.88 4.82 7.92
CA PHE A 72 0.79 5.78 7.97
C PHE A 72 0.06 5.73 9.31
N VAL A 73 -0.52 6.86 9.67
CA VAL A 73 -1.40 6.95 10.82
C VAL A 73 -2.76 6.37 10.45
N ASP A 74 -3.23 5.41 11.23
CA ASP A 74 -4.58 4.87 11.13
C ASP A 74 -5.53 5.74 11.95
N PHE A 75 -6.41 6.44 11.25
CA PHE A 75 -7.33 7.37 11.88
C PHE A 75 -8.52 6.63 12.49
N LYS A 76 -9.02 7.16 13.58
CA LYS A 76 -10.19 6.61 14.23
C LYS A 76 -11.39 6.64 13.28
N GLY A 77 -11.95 5.46 13.01
CA GLY A 77 -13.07 5.27 12.09
C GLY A 77 -14.15 4.37 12.67
N ASN A 78 -14.66 3.46 11.87
CA ASN A 78 -15.81 2.60 12.19
C ASN A 78 -15.57 1.53 13.27
N ARG A 79 -14.35 1.37 13.75
CA ARG A 79 -13.93 0.44 14.82
C ARG A 79 -14.21 -1.04 14.55
N GLN A 80 -14.24 -1.48 13.32
CA GLN A 80 -14.40 -2.91 13.02
C GLN A 80 -13.19 -3.74 13.44
N TYR A 81 -11.99 -3.15 13.39
CA TYR A 81 -10.71 -3.78 13.79
C TYR A 81 -10.39 -5.11 13.10
N ILE A 82 -10.98 -5.36 11.92
CA ILE A 82 -10.73 -6.60 11.16
C ILE A 82 -9.27 -6.64 10.68
N THR A 83 -8.75 -5.52 10.15
CA THR A 83 -7.34 -5.40 9.76
C THR A 83 -6.41 -5.68 10.95
N ALA A 84 -6.70 -5.09 12.10
CA ALA A 84 -5.90 -5.30 13.32
C ALA A 84 -5.92 -6.77 13.76
N GLY A 85 -7.09 -7.41 13.76
CA GLY A 85 -7.23 -8.82 14.06
C GLY A 85 -6.47 -9.71 13.09
N ASN A 86 -6.55 -9.43 11.80
CA ASN A 86 -5.82 -10.19 10.77
C ASN A 86 -4.31 -10.06 10.95
N LEU A 87 -3.79 -8.84 11.16
CA LEU A 87 -2.35 -8.61 11.34
C LEU A 87 -1.80 -9.25 12.63
N ALA A 88 -2.63 -9.40 13.66
CA ALA A 88 -2.25 -10.12 14.87
C ALA A 88 -2.04 -11.62 14.60
N GLU A 89 -2.74 -12.20 13.64
CA GLU A 89 -2.64 -13.62 13.27
C GLU A 89 -1.69 -13.87 12.09
N ASN A 90 -1.63 -12.93 11.15
CA ASN A 90 -0.88 -13.04 9.90
C ASN A 90 -0.36 -11.68 9.47
N GLU A 91 0.94 -11.49 9.54
CA GLU A 91 1.58 -10.22 9.22
C GLU A 91 1.63 -9.90 7.71
N ARG A 92 1.38 -10.87 6.84
CA ARG A 92 1.40 -10.66 5.40
C ARG A 92 0.31 -9.69 4.97
N ALA A 93 0.71 -8.71 4.17
CA ALA A 93 -0.17 -7.66 3.73
C ALA A 93 0.16 -7.23 2.30
N HIS A 94 -0.82 -6.57 1.69
CA HIS A 94 -0.70 -6.07 0.34
C HIS A 94 -1.26 -4.65 0.28
N LEU A 95 -0.52 -3.74 -0.36
CA LEU A 95 -1.01 -2.41 -0.68
C LEU A 95 -1.29 -2.30 -2.17
N PHE A 96 -2.44 -1.74 -2.50
CA PHE A 96 -2.82 -1.40 -3.86
C PHE A 96 -3.06 0.11 -3.94
N LEU A 97 -2.31 0.77 -4.81
CA LEU A 97 -2.41 2.20 -5.05
C LEU A 97 -2.78 2.42 -6.50
N ILE A 98 -3.75 3.30 -6.75
CA ILE A 98 -4.20 3.62 -8.10
C ILE A 98 -4.38 5.13 -8.25
N ASP A 99 -3.74 5.69 -9.27
CA ASP A 99 -3.88 7.06 -9.71
C ASP A 99 -4.72 7.06 -11.00
N TYR A 100 -5.99 7.31 -10.85
CA TYR A 100 -6.92 7.33 -11.98
C TYR A 100 -6.66 8.48 -12.95
N ALA A 101 -6.24 9.64 -12.45
CA ALA A 101 -6.00 10.81 -13.29
C ALA A 101 -4.89 10.57 -14.30
N ASN A 102 -3.81 9.90 -13.88
CA ASN A 102 -2.65 9.58 -14.70
C ASN A 102 -2.60 8.12 -15.17
N ARG A 103 -3.63 7.33 -14.87
CA ARG A 103 -3.73 5.90 -15.23
C ARG A 103 -2.51 5.09 -14.79
N ARG A 104 -2.10 5.28 -13.54
CA ARG A 104 -1.00 4.53 -12.93
C ARG A 104 -1.52 3.71 -11.76
N ARG A 105 -0.98 2.53 -11.59
CA ARG A 105 -1.26 1.69 -10.41
C ARG A 105 -0.02 0.94 -9.98
N VAL A 106 0.11 0.76 -8.68
CA VAL A 106 1.23 0.06 -8.05
C VAL A 106 0.68 -0.97 -7.08
N LYS A 107 1.27 -2.15 -7.11
CA LYS A 107 1.05 -3.22 -6.14
C LYS A 107 2.30 -3.36 -5.27
N ILE A 108 2.10 -3.46 -3.97
CA ILE A 108 3.19 -3.58 -3.00
C ILE A 108 2.90 -4.76 -2.08
N TRP A 109 3.79 -5.75 -2.06
CA TRP A 109 3.73 -6.88 -1.16
C TRP A 109 4.65 -6.66 0.02
N GLY A 110 4.26 -7.15 1.17
CA GLY A 110 5.09 -7.07 2.35
C GLY A 110 4.44 -7.64 3.59
N THR A 111 4.94 -7.17 4.70
CA THR A 111 4.41 -7.46 6.02
C THR A 111 4.03 -6.16 6.73
N ALA A 112 3.01 -6.21 7.56
CA ALA A 112 2.56 -5.04 8.30
C ALA A 112 2.41 -5.37 9.78
N ARG A 113 2.61 -4.36 10.61
CA ARG A 113 2.35 -4.43 12.05
C ARG A 113 1.74 -3.13 12.56
N ILE A 114 0.99 -3.24 13.60
CA ILE A 114 0.37 -2.12 14.30
C ILE A 114 1.25 -1.69 15.45
N VAL A 115 1.45 -0.39 15.59
CA VAL A 115 2.12 0.25 16.72
C VAL A 115 1.10 1.11 17.44
N GLU A 116 0.81 0.76 18.68
CA GLU A 116 -0.08 1.50 19.58
C GLU A 116 0.72 2.24 20.66
N GLY A 117 0.19 3.36 21.10
CA GLY A 117 0.73 4.08 22.25
C GLY A 117 2.08 4.78 22.03
N ASP A 118 2.59 4.85 20.81
CA ASP A 118 3.78 5.61 20.48
C ASP A 118 3.41 7.02 20.02
N ALA A 119 3.30 7.94 20.95
CA ALA A 119 2.90 9.31 20.68
C ALA A 119 3.91 10.05 19.81
N ALA A 120 5.21 9.84 20.00
CA ALA A 120 6.26 10.49 19.23
C ALA A 120 6.25 10.03 17.76
N LEU A 121 6.08 8.74 17.53
CA LEU A 121 5.96 8.19 16.17
C LEU A 121 4.69 8.70 15.49
N THR A 122 3.57 8.69 16.21
CA THR A 122 2.29 9.17 15.70
C THR A 122 2.36 10.65 15.29
N GLU A 123 2.93 11.50 16.13
CA GLU A 123 3.10 12.93 15.85
C GLU A 123 3.97 13.16 14.61
N ARG A 124 5.05 12.41 14.50
CA ARG A 124 5.99 12.51 13.37
C ARG A 124 5.38 12.12 12.04
N LEU A 125 4.42 11.17 12.04
CA LEU A 125 3.74 10.66 10.85
C LEU A 125 2.41 11.36 10.58
N MET A 126 1.89 12.12 11.53
CA MET A 126 0.62 12.83 11.37
C MET A 126 0.72 13.87 10.25
N PRO A 127 -0.21 13.87 9.28
CA PRO A 127 -0.23 14.89 8.24
C PRO A 127 -0.45 16.28 8.83
N GLU A 128 0.34 17.25 8.36
CA GLU A 128 0.26 18.62 8.82
C GLU A 128 -1.12 19.22 8.53
N GLY A 129 -1.73 19.85 9.53
CA GLY A 129 -3.02 20.53 9.40
C GLY A 129 -4.23 19.60 9.24
N TYR A 130 -4.06 18.28 9.23
CA TYR A 130 -5.16 17.33 9.10
C TYR A 130 -5.84 17.08 10.45
N ARG A 131 -7.13 17.41 10.52
CA ARG A 131 -7.91 17.35 11.77
C ARG A 131 -8.60 15.98 11.94
N ALA A 132 -7.84 14.91 12.01
CA ALA A 132 -8.35 13.60 12.35
C ALA A 132 -7.71 13.09 13.63
N ARG A 133 -8.44 12.23 14.34
CA ARG A 133 -7.92 11.60 15.55
C ARG A 133 -7.14 10.36 15.17
N ALA A 134 -5.86 10.34 15.50
CA ALA A 134 -5.01 9.17 15.36
C ALA A 134 -5.44 8.09 16.37
N GLU A 135 -5.48 6.85 15.92
CA GLU A 135 -5.72 5.69 16.78
C GLU A 135 -4.44 4.88 16.98
N GLN A 136 -3.75 4.61 15.90
CA GLN A 136 -2.53 3.80 15.88
C GLN A 136 -1.71 4.12 14.64
N VAL A 137 -0.54 3.53 14.53
CA VAL A 137 0.32 3.58 13.34
C VAL A 137 0.41 2.20 12.72
N ILE A 138 0.33 2.12 11.41
CA ILE A 138 0.64 0.92 10.65
C ILE A 138 2.01 1.10 10.01
N LEU A 139 2.93 0.18 10.32
CA LEU A 139 4.23 0.05 9.66
C LEU A 139 4.19 -1.08 8.67
N PHE A 140 4.61 -0.80 7.44
CA PHE A 140 4.60 -1.76 6.35
C PHE A 140 6.03 -1.96 5.84
N THR A 141 6.53 -3.19 5.91
CA THR A 141 7.82 -3.57 5.36
C THR A 141 7.63 -4.11 3.95
N VAL A 142 8.21 -3.43 2.98
CA VAL A 142 8.12 -3.78 1.56
C VAL A 142 9.03 -4.97 1.26
N THR A 143 8.48 -6.02 0.66
CA THR A 143 9.26 -7.16 0.16
C THR A 143 9.39 -7.15 -1.36
N ALA A 144 8.37 -6.65 -2.05
CA ALA A 144 8.39 -6.48 -3.51
C ALA A 144 7.34 -5.46 -3.94
N TRP A 145 7.54 -4.85 -5.08
CA TRP A 145 6.52 -4.00 -5.71
C TRP A 145 6.60 -4.06 -7.23
N ASP A 146 5.50 -3.72 -7.88
CA ASP A 146 5.36 -3.70 -9.33
C ASP A 146 4.43 -2.58 -9.78
N ALA A 147 4.81 -1.89 -10.84
CA ALA A 147 3.98 -0.91 -11.54
C ALA A 147 3.30 -1.58 -12.72
N ASN A 148 1.97 -1.53 -12.76
CA ASN A 148 1.19 -2.22 -13.77
C ASN A 148 0.92 -1.39 -15.03
N CYS A 149 0.66 -2.11 -16.11
CA CYS A 149 0.20 -1.56 -17.38
C CYS A 149 -1.03 -0.65 -17.16
N PRO A 150 -1.08 0.53 -17.81
CA PRO A 150 -2.21 1.47 -17.69
C PRO A 150 -3.47 1.03 -18.43
N ALA A 151 -3.42 -0.08 -19.17
CA ALA A 151 -4.54 -0.58 -19.95
C ALA A 151 -5.80 -0.79 -19.09
N HIS A 152 -6.93 -0.33 -19.59
CA HIS A 152 -8.24 -0.42 -18.96
C HIS A 152 -8.42 0.35 -17.65
N ILE A 153 -7.48 1.20 -17.25
CA ILE A 153 -7.70 2.13 -16.13
C ILE A 153 -8.55 3.29 -16.67
N PRO A 154 -9.77 3.50 -16.15
CA PRO A 154 -10.56 4.67 -16.53
C PRO A 154 -9.85 5.95 -16.05
N ARG A 155 -9.94 7.02 -16.84
CA ARG A 155 -9.45 8.32 -16.41
C ARG A 155 -10.50 9.02 -15.57
N LEU A 156 -10.21 9.22 -14.32
CA LEU A 156 -11.04 9.98 -13.39
C LEU A 156 -10.23 11.16 -12.87
N VAL A 157 -10.85 12.30 -12.80
CA VAL A 157 -10.24 13.52 -12.25
C VAL A 157 -11.12 14.03 -11.12
N ALA A 158 -10.50 14.71 -10.15
CA ALA A 158 -11.26 15.39 -9.11
C ALA A 158 -12.18 16.43 -9.75
N ALA A 159 -13.39 16.56 -9.22
CA ALA A 159 -14.24 17.67 -9.56
C ALA A 159 -13.64 18.96 -8.99
N ASP A 160 -13.65 20.03 -9.75
CA ASP A 160 -13.31 21.36 -9.23
C ASP A 160 -14.40 21.76 -8.24
N ASP A 161 -13.99 22.12 -7.01
CA ASP A 161 -14.88 22.67 -5.97
C ASP A 161 -15.30 24.09 -6.30
#